data_2f0e7bed6b6b3e87f28e099055517f5d
#
_entry.id   2f0e7bed6b6b3e87f28e099055517f5d
#
_cell.length_a   1.000
_cell.length_b   1.000
_cell.length_c   1.000
_cell.angle_alpha   90.00
_cell.angle_beta   90.00
_cell.angle_gamma   90.00
#
_symmetry.space_group_name_H-M   'P 1'
#
loop_
_entity.id
_entity.type
_entity.pdbx_description
1 polymer ?
#
loop_
_entity_poly.entity_id
_entity_poly.type
_entity_poly.pdbx_seq_one_letter_code
_entity_poly.pdbx_strand_id
1 'polypeptide(L)'
;MTGRRIVADVGGTRSRFGISRGPGDLSEIRVYPTAGQSSFAEALATYVIDIGAGPAEGWCGGAYIAAAGPVDRGAVQLTNAAWSISAREVSQHLGGVSVALVNDLEAVGLLLPHLQAADLAPIGGVARAELIGSRIAVNVGTGFGAATAVRVGGTQWAIAAGEAGHMSLAPTTAEEAAVFGFGRTVEDLLSGLGIGRLYAAHARGEGVLISRVLEH
;
A
#
# COMPACT_ATOMS: atom_id res chain seq x y z
N MET A 1 1.88 11.57 28.17
CA MET A 1 1.46 10.66 27.07
C MET A 1 2.72 10.10 26.44
N THR A 2 2.87 8.79 26.40
CA THR A 2 4.02 8.14 25.75
C THR A 2 3.95 8.43 24.25
N GLY A 3 5.05 8.94 23.67
CA GLY A 3 5.11 9.21 22.23
C GLY A 3 5.08 7.96 21.33
N ARG A 4 4.91 6.78 21.93
CA ARG A 4 4.84 5.49 21.24
C ARG A 4 3.50 5.31 20.53
N ARG A 5 3.56 4.93 19.25
CA ARG A 5 2.38 4.57 18.46
C ARG A 5 2.63 3.24 17.78
N ILE A 6 1.63 2.38 17.75
CA ILE A 6 1.66 1.20 16.89
C ILE A 6 1.44 1.67 15.47
N VAL A 7 2.25 1.16 14.55
CA VAL A 7 2.03 1.29 13.11
C VAL A 7 1.89 -0.11 12.52
N ALA A 8 0.95 -0.29 11.60
CA ALA A 8 0.74 -1.56 10.93
C ALA A 8 0.50 -1.37 9.44
N ASP A 9 1.07 -2.29 8.63
CA ASP A 9 0.79 -2.48 7.21
C ASP A 9 0.21 -3.88 7.04
N VAL A 10 -1.06 -3.97 6.67
CA VAL A 10 -1.85 -5.21 6.72
C VAL A 10 -2.32 -5.57 5.32
N GLY A 11 -1.62 -6.54 4.74
CA GLY A 11 -1.99 -7.13 3.44
C GLY A 11 -2.63 -8.51 3.57
N GLY A 12 -3.15 -9.02 2.46
CA GLY A 12 -3.77 -10.35 2.42
C GLY A 12 -2.82 -11.51 2.71
N THR A 13 -1.51 -11.32 2.54
CA THR A 13 -0.50 -12.38 2.74
C THR A 13 0.32 -12.17 4.00
N ARG A 14 0.64 -10.93 4.34
CA ARG A 14 1.53 -10.56 5.45
C ARG A 14 1.00 -9.32 6.15
N SER A 15 1.18 -9.32 7.48
CA SER A 15 0.93 -8.18 8.35
C SER A 15 2.26 -7.75 8.97
N ARG A 16 2.57 -6.48 8.88
CA ARG A 16 3.77 -5.87 9.46
C ARG A 16 3.35 -4.93 10.57
N PHE A 17 3.99 -5.05 11.71
CA PHE A 17 3.79 -4.16 12.85
C PHE A 17 5.09 -3.51 13.24
N GLY A 18 5.02 -2.33 13.83
CA GLY A 18 6.15 -1.61 14.38
C GLY A 18 5.73 -0.59 15.43
N ILE A 19 6.69 -0.07 16.17
CA ILE A 19 6.52 1.07 17.07
C ILE A 19 7.15 2.30 16.44
N SER A 20 6.37 3.35 16.28
CA SER A 20 6.85 4.69 15.90
C SER A 20 6.80 5.63 17.10
N ARG A 21 7.84 6.46 17.24
CA ARG A 21 7.89 7.58 18.20
C ARG A 21 7.87 8.92 17.50
N GLY A 22 7.92 8.91 16.17
CA GLY A 22 7.91 10.09 15.32
C GLY A 22 8.38 9.77 13.90
N PRO A 23 8.44 10.77 13.02
CA PRO A 23 8.96 10.59 11.66
C PRO A 23 10.37 10.01 11.66
N GLY A 24 10.57 8.92 10.92
CA GLY A 24 11.87 8.24 10.82
C GLY A 24 12.27 7.37 12.03
N ASP A 25 11.54 7.43 13.14
CA ASP A 25 11.79 6.61 14.33
C ASP A 25 10.83 5.41 14.33
N LEU A 26 11.29 4.31 13.75
CA LEU A 26 10.57 3.05 13.67
C LEU A 26 11.39 1.93 14.29
N SER A 27 10.79 1.21 15.22
CA SER A 27 11.43 0.13 15.96
C SER A 27 10.50 -1.06 16.17
N GLU A 28 10.99 -2.14 16.77
CA GLU A 28 10.23 -3.35 17.08
C GLU A 28 9.45 -3.92 15.89
N ILE A 29 10.04 -3.87 14.70
CA ILE A 29 9.39 -4.35 13.48
C ILE A 29 9.27 -5.87 13.54
N ARG A 30 8.04 -6.37 13.35
CA ARG A 30 7.72 -7.79 13.22
C ARG A 30 6.82 -8.02 12.02
N VAL A 31 6.96 -9.18 11.41
CA VAL A 31 6.18 -9.59 10.24
C VAL A 31 5.54 -10.94 10.53
N TYR A 32 4.23 -11.02 10.36
CA TYR A 32 3.45 -12.24 10.54
C TYR A 32 2.77 -12.64 9.22
N PRO A 33 2.66 -13.93 8.92
CA PRO A 33 1.80 -14.38 7.84
C PRO A 33 0.33 -14.15 8.23
N THR A 34 -0.44 -13.51 7.36
CA THR A 34 -1.87 -13.22 7.62
C THR A 34 -2.66 -14.51 7.80
N ALA A 35 -2.37 -15.54 6.99
CA ALA A 35 -3.00 -16.87 7.11
C ALA A 35 -2.63 -17.63 8.39
N GLY A 36 -1.63 -17.20 9.13
CA GLY A 36 -1.20 -17.82 10.39
C GLY A 36 -1.98 -17.36 11.62
N GLN A 37 -2.85 -16.38 11.48
CA GLN A 37 -3.64 -15.79 12.56
C GLN A 37 -5.12 -15.82 12.17
N SER A 38 -6.01 -16.00 13.14
CA SER A 38 -7.45 -16.07 12.87
C SER A 38 -8.07 -14.67 12.61
N SER A 39 -7.44 -13.62 13.13
CA SER A 39 -7.92 -12.23 13.02
C SER A 39 -6.79 -11.21 13.19
N PHE A 40 -7.08 -9.96 12.80
CA PHE A 40 -6.18 -8.85 13.09
C PHE A 40 -5.97 -8.65 14.60
N ALA A 41 -7.00 -8.82 15.40
CA ALA A 41 -6.91 -8.68 16.87
C ALA A 41 -5.95 -9.70 17.48
N GLU A 42 -5.95 -10.94 16.99
CA GLU A 42 -5.01 -11.98 17.42
C GLU A 42 -3.58 -11.63 16.99
N ALA A 43 -3.38 -11.20 15.75
CA ALA A 43 -2.06 -10.76 15.26
C ALA A 43 -1.51 -9.59 16.07
N LEU A 44 -2.35 -8.62 16.39
CA LEU A 44 -1.99 -7.47 17.24
C LEU A 44 -1.63 -7.92 18.66
N ALA A 45 -2.40 -8.83 19.25
CA ALA A 45 -2.11 -9.37 20.58
C ALA A 45 -0.78 -10.12 20.60
N THR A 46 -0.53 -10.96 19.59
CA THR A 46 0.75 -11.66 19.41
C THR A 46 1.89 -10.66 19.31
N TYR A 47 1.76 -9.63 18.49
CA TYR A 47 2.76 -8.58 18.36
C TYR A 47 3.08 -7.89 19.69
N VAL A 48 2.05 -7.50 20.44
CA VAL A 48 2.20 -6.84 21.77
C VAL A 48 2.97 -7.72 22.75
N ILE A 49 2.69 -9.03 22.76
CA ILE A 49 3.41 -10.01 23.57
C ILE A 49 4.88 -10.13 23.12
N ASP A 50 5.11 -10.29 21.83
CA ASP A 50 6.45 -10.51 21.25
C ASP A 50 7.42 -9.35 21.50
N ILE A 51 6.91 -8.12 21.63
CA ILE A 51 7.73 -6.95 21.98
C ILE A 51 7.83 -6.72 23.50
N GLY A 52 7.27 -7.61 24.31
CA GLY A 52 7.28 -7.48 25.79
C GLY A 52 6.48 -6.28 26.28
N ALA A 53 5.54 -5.76 25.47
CA ALA A 53 4.64 -4.72 25.90
C ALA A 53 3.48 -5.35 26.65
N GLY A 54 3.34 -5.00 27.91
CA GLY A 54 2.19 -5.44 28.72
C GLY A 54 0.97 -4.56 28.48
N PRO A 55 -0.21 -4.97 28.98
CA PRO A 55 -1.44 -4.17 28.94
C PRO A 55 -1.41 -3.00 29.94
N ALA A 56 -0.23 -2.53 30.32
CA ALA A 56 -0.08 -1.39 31.22
C ALA A 56 -0.73 -0.15 30.61
N GLU A 57 -1.61 0.51 31.38
CA GLU A 57 -2.23 1.76 30.95
C GLU A 57 -1.17 2.75 30.42
N GLY A 58 -1.44 3.33 29.26
CA GLY A 58 -0.60 4.38 28.68
C GLY A 58 0.70 3.91 28.00
N TRP A 59 0.92 2.61 27.77
CA TRP A 59 2.11 2.15 27.06
C TRP A 59 2.12 2.56 25.58
N CYS A 60 0.94 2.79 25.00
CA CYS A 60 0.73 3.21 23.62
C CYS A 60 -0.15 4.47 23.58
N GLY A 61 0.23 5.48 22.80
CA GLY A 61 -0.52 6.73 22.66
C GLY A 61 -1.46 6.75 21.44
N GLY A 62 -1.51 5.67 20.65
CA GLY A 62 -2.36 5.55 19.47
C GLY A 62 -1.86 4.49 18.49
N ALA A 63 -2.66 4.25 17.44
CA ALA A 63 -2.29 3.37 16.35
C ALA A 63 -2.60 3.97 14.98
N TYR A 64 -1.75 3.66 14.00
CA TYR A 64 -1.95 3.95 12.58
C TYR A 64 -1.89 2.65 11.81
N ILE A 65 -2.95 2.31 11.11
CA ILE A 65 -3.10 1.04 10.42
C ILE A 65 -3.41 1.32 8.96
N ALA A 66 -2.52 0.87 8.08
CA ALA A 66 -2.75 0.80 6.65
C ALA A 66 -3.23 -0.62 6.31
N ALA A 67 -4.30 -0.76 5.56
CA ALA A 67 -4.88 -2.07 5.24
C ALA A 67 -5.31 -2.16 3.77
N ALA A 68 -5.05 -3.32 3.17
CA ALA A 68 -5.40 -3.61 1.78
C ALA A 68 -6.91 -3.81 1.63
N GLY A 69 -7.61 -2.76 1.28
CA GLY A 69 -9.06 -2.73 1.04
C GLY A 69 -9.66 -1.34 1.26
N PRO A 70 -10.88 -1.13 0.78
CA PRO A 70 -11.59 0.13 0.98
C PRO A 70 -11.98 0.30 2.45
N VAL A 71 -11.64 1.45 3.03
CA VAL A 71 -12.02 1.81 4.39
C VAL A 71 -13.35 2.55 4.35
N ASP A 72 -14.36 2.01 5.01
CA ASP A 72 -15.65 2.67 5.21
C ASP A 72 -15.97 2.79 6.70
N ARG A 73 -16.32 4.00 7.15
CA ARG A 73 -16.71 4.32 8.53
C ARG A 73 -15.76 3.76 9.60
N GLY A 74 -14.46 3.78 9.31
CA GLY A 74 -13.44 3.30 10.24
C GLY A 74 -13.33 1.77 10.34
N ALA A 75 -13.82 1.06 9.35
CA ALA A 75 -13.65 -0.39 9.21
C ALA A 75 -13.20 -0.76 7.80
N VAL A 76 -12.52 -1.90 7.66
CA VAL A 76 -12.10 -2.48 6.40
C VAL A 76 -12.28 -3.99 6.44
N GLN A 77 -12.78 -4.56 5.34
CA GLN A 77 -12.68 -5.98 5.04
C GLN A 77 -11.50 -6.15 4.09
N LEU A 78 -10.50 -6.95 4.45
CA LEU A 78 -9.36 -7.18 3.56
C LEU A 78 -9.80 -7.84 2.26
N THR A 79 -9.27 -7.36 1.14
CA THR A 79 -9.64 -7.83 -0.19
C THR A 79 -9.23 -9.30 -0.41
N ASN A 80 -8.08 -9.71 0.12
CA ASN A 80 -7.49 -11.03 -0.13
C ASN A 80 -7.27 -11.85 1.16
N ALA A 81 -8.05 -11.57 2.21
CA ALA A 81 -8.06 -12.34 3.45
C ALA A 81 -9.41 -12.21 4.16
N ALA A 82 -9.73 -13.16 5.01
CA ALA A 82 -10.99 -13.15 5.75
C ALA A 82 -11.05 -12.14 6.92
N TRP A 83 -10.01 -11.33 7.10
CA TRP A 83 -9.95 -10.40 8.21
C TRP A 83 -10.80 -9.17 7.98
N SER A 84 -11.53 -8.80 9.04
CA SER A 84 -12.13 -7.48 9.21
C SER A 84 -11.35 -6.72 10.28
N ILE A 85 -11.10 -5.43 10.06
CA ILE A 85 -10.42 -4.55 11.01
C ILE A 85 -11.33 -3.37 11.29
N SER A 86 -11.59 -3.12 12.56
CA SER A 86 -12.37 -1.97 13.03
C SER A 86 -11.50 -1.09 13.92
N ALA A 87 -11.37 0.18 13.57
CA ALA A 87 -10.63 1.16 14.36
C ALA A 87 -11.17 1.25 15.81
N ARG A 88 -12.49 1.08 15.97
CA ARG A 88 -13.14 1.07 17.29
C ARG A 88 -12.71 -0.13 18.13
N GLU A 89 -12.71 -1.33 17.54
CA GLU A 89 -12.30 -2.56 18.25
C GLU A 89 -10.82 -2.51 18.60
N VAL A 90 -9.97 -2.07 17.69
CA VAL A 90 -8.53 -1.87 17.95
C VAL A 90 -8.32 -0.85 19.07
N SER A 91 -9.05 0.26 19.06
CA SER A 91 -9.00 1.24 20.16
C SER A 91 -9.33 0.61 21.50
N GLN A 92 -10.38 -0.20 21.57
CA GLN A 92 -10.77 -0.91 22.81
C GLN A 92 -9.68 -1.87 23.29
N HIS A 93 -9.09 -2.65 22.39
CA HIS A 93 -7.98 -3.56 22.72
C HIS A 93 -6.73 -2.84 23.22
N LEU A 94 -6.50 -1.60 22.78
CA LEU A 94 -5.36 -0.79 23.16
C LEU A 94 -5.64 0.18 24.34
N GLY A 95 -6.75 -0.01 25.07
CA GLY A 95 -7.09 0.81 26.22
C GLY A 95 -7.74 2.16 25.90
N GLY A 96 -8.46 2.27 24.77
CA GLY A 96 -9.23 3.45 24.39
C GLY A 96 -8.42 4.53 23.67
N VAL A 97 -7.26 4.19 23.13
CA VAL A 97 -6.41 5.13 22.39
C VAL A 97 -6.98 5.48 21.02
N SER A 98 -6.54 6.60 20.45
CA SER A 98 -6.90 6.99 19.09
C SER A 98 -6.33 6.01 18.04
N VAL A 99 -7.15 5.61 17.08
CA VAL A 99 -6.76 4.73 15.98
C VAL A 99 -7.15 5.37 14.66
N ALA A 100 -6.17 5.52 13.78
CA ALA A 100 -6.39 5.88 12.39
C ALA A 100 -6.27 4.60 11.54
N LEU A 101 -7.30 4.33 10.74
CA LEU A 101 -7.34 3.24 9.77
C LEU A 101 -7.49 3.85 8.39
N VAL A 102 -6.57 3.53 7.48
CA VAL A 102 -6.54 4.03 6.11
C VAL A 102 -6.30 2.89 5.13
N ASN A 103 -6.64 3.11 3.87
CA ASN A 103 -6.25 2.21 2.81
C ASN A 103 -4.71 2.22 2.64
N ASP A 104 -4.11 1.11 2.20
CA ASP A 104 -2.66 0.97 2.03
C ASP A 104 -2.07 1.99 1.04
N LEU A 105 -2.76 2.24 -0.07
CA LEU A 105 -2.35 3.27 -1.05
C LEU A 105 -2.60 4.69 -0.53
N GLU A 106 -3.62 4.91 0.27
CA GLU A 106 -3.83 6.20 0.94
C GLU A 106 -2.66 6.50 1.88
N ALA A 107 -2.17 5.51 2.62
CA ALA A 107 -0.98 5.66 3.46
C ALA A 107 0.26 6.03 2.63
N VAL A 108 0.46 5.43 1.45
CA VAL A 108 1.52 5.83 0.50
C VAL A 108 1.30 7.27 0.02
N GLY A 109 0.07 7.63 -0.32
CA GLY A 109 -0.29 8.99 -0.73
C GLY A 109 0.06 10.04 0.35
N LEU A 110 -0.24 9.72 1.61
CA LEU A 110 0.11 10.57 2.77
C LEU A 110 1.62 10.73 2.94
N LEU A 111 2.43 9.76 2.54
CA LEU A 111 3.89 9.84 2.57
C LEU A 111 4.46 10.75 1.47
N LEU A 112 3.82 10.81 0.30
CA LEU A 112 4.35 11.52 -0.88
C LEU A 112 4.83 12.96 -0.61
N PRO A 113 4.10 13.80 0.16
CA PRO A 113 4.55 15.15 0.47
C PRO A 113 5.87 15.22 1.27
N HIS A 114 6.19 14.17 1.99
CA HIS A 114 7.31 14.10 2.92
C HIS A 114 8.57 13.48 2.33
N LEU A 115 8.47 12.85 1.15
CA LEU A 115 9.62 12.25 0.47
C LEU A 115 10.65 13.30 0.06
N GLN A 116 11.90 12.99 0.33
CA GLN A 116 13.05 13.76 -0.06
C GLN A 116 13.74 13.13 -1.28
N ALA A 117 14.59 13.89 -1.95
CA ALA A 117 15.32 13.37 -3.11
C ALA A 117 16.19 12.14 -2.79
N ALA A 118 16.63 12.00 -1.52
CA ALA A 118 17.40 10.84 -1.07
C ALA A 118 16.59 9.56 -0.95
N ASP A 119 15.25 9.69 -0.81
CA ASP A 119 14.33 8.56 -0.68
C ASP A 119 13.95 7.96 -2.04
N LEU A 120 14.41 8.58 -3.14
CA LEU A 120 13.98 8.26 -4.50
C LEU A 120 15.17 7.85 -5.36
N ALA A 121 15.00 6.80 -6.15
CA ALA A 121 15.90 6.43 -7.23
C ALA A 121 15.29 6.79 -8.59
N PRO A 122 16.01 7.48 -9.48
CA PRO A 122 15.49 7.77 -10.82
C PRO A 122 15.41 6.48 -11.65
N ILE A 123 14.33 6.35 -12.42
CA ILE A 123 14.12 5.25 -13.36
C ILE A 123 14.05 5.84 -14.76
N GLY A 124 14.62 5.14 -15.77
CA GLY A 124 14.52 5.55 -17.17
C GLY A 124 15.42 6.70 -17.61
N GLY A 125 16.48 7.01 -16.85
CA GLY A 125 17.47 8.04 -17.25
C GLY A 125 16.97 9.48 -17.21
N VAL A 126 15.78 9.72 -16.69
CA VAL A 126 15.22 11.07 -16.54
C VAL A 126 16.00 11.81 -15.45
N ALA A 127 16.44 13.03 -15.75
CA ALA A 127 17.02 13.91 -14.73
C ALA A 127 16.04 14.08 -13.56
N ARG A 128 16.57 14.15 -12.33
CA ARG A 128 15.75 14.41 -11.14
C ARG A 128 14.91 15.66 -11.38
N ALA A 129 13.60 15.47 -11.47
CA ALA A 129 12.69 16.61 -11.44
C ALA A 129 12.70 17.22 -10.02
N GLU A 130 12.59 18.54 -9.94
CA GLU A 130 12.30 19.18 -8.67
C GLU A 130 10.95 18.65 -8.15
N LEU A 131 10.89 18.34 -6.86
CA LEU A 131 9.69 17.81 -6.22
C LEU A 131 8.66 18.95 -5.95
N ILE A 132 8.32 19.68 -6.99
CA ILE A 132 7.32 20.76 -6.99
C ILE A 132 6.01 20.26 -7.63
N GLY A 133 4.88 20.67 -7.08
CA GLY A 133 3.57 20.32 -7.65
C GLY A 133 3.00 18.99 -7.14
N SER A 134 2.03 18.47 -7.89
CA SER A 134 1.35 17.22 -7.56
C SER A 134 2.27 16.01 -7.70
N ARG A 135 2.05 15.02 -6.87
CA ARG A 135 2.84 13.78 -6.85
C ARG A 135 1.92 12.58 -7.00
N ILE A 136 2.37 11.58 -7.71
CA ILE A 136 1.63 10.32 -7.89
C ILE A 136 2.55 9.18 -7.50
N ALA A 137 2.02 8.27 -6.68
CA ALA A 137 2.59 6.95 -6.47
C ALA A 137 1.80 5.94 -7.28
N VAL A 138 2.50 5.03 -7.94
CA VAL A 138 1.93 3.88 -8.63
C VAL A 138 2.52 2.63 -7.98
N ASN A 139 1.66 1.72 -7.59
CA ASN A 139 2.05 0.42 -7.04
C ASN A 139 1.70 -0.70 -8.03
N VAL A 140 2.74 -1.40 -8.50
CA VAL A 140 2.61 -2.60 -9.33
C VAL A 140 3.01 -3.79 -8.47
N GLY A 141 2.00 -4.47 -7.92
CA GLY A 141 2.17 -5.61 -7.01
C GLY A 141 1.29 -6.78 -7.41
N THR A 142 0.58 -7.37 -6.44
CA THR A 142 -0.47 -8.38 -6.71
C THR A 142 -1.56 -7.79 -7.61
N GLY A 143 -1.92 -6.51 -7.36
CA GLY A 143 -2.77 -5.68 -8.20
C GLY A 143 -2.02 -4.45 -8.72
N PHE A 144 -2.77 -3.50 -9.29
CA PHE A 144 -2.29 -2.20 -9.71
C PHE A 144 -3.08 -1.10 -9.01
N GLY A 145 -2.38 -0.17 -8.39
CA GLY A 145 -3.03 0.94 -7.70
C GLY A 145 -2.26 2.25 -7.85
N ALA A 146 -2.94 3.36 -7.60
CA ALA A 146 -2.32 4.67 -7.58
C ALA A 146 -2.87 5.55 -6.47
N ALA A 147 -2.01 6.40 -5.91
CA ALA A 147 -2.40 7.45 -4.99
C ALA A 147 -1.79 8.77 -5.45
N THR A 148 -2.58 9.83 -5.34
CA THR A 148 -2.17 11.18 -5.74
C THR A 148 -2.14 12.11 -4.54
N ALA A 149 -1.09 12.91 -4.42
CA ALA A 149 -0.99 14.04 -3.50
C ALA A 149 -1.02 15.34 -4.31
N VAL A 150 -2.04 16.16 -4.10
CA VAL A 150 -2.23 17.44 -4.78
C VAL A 150 -2.04 18.57 -3.78
N ARG A 151 -1.23 19.56 -4.15
CA ARG A 151 -1.04 20.75 -3.32
C ARG A 151 -2.27 21.66 -3.47
N VAL A 152 -2.99 21.87 -2.38
CA VAL A 152 -4.24 22.68 -2.38
C VAL A 152 -4.04 24.09 -1.84
N GLY A 153 -2.88 24.41 -1.30
CA GLY A 153 -2.50 25.75 -0.85
C GLY A 153 -1.42 25.70 0.24
N GLY A 154 -0.48 26.63 0.23
CA GLY A 154 0.58 26.71 1.22
C GLY A 154 1.31 25.36 1.41
N THR A 155 1.22 24.82 2.61
CA THR A 155 1.78 23.51 2.99
C THR A 155 0.73 22.38 2.98
N GLN A 156 -0.51 22.67 2.60
CA GLN A 156 -1.60 21.70 2.63
C GLN A 156 -1.62 20.81 1.38
N TRP A 157 -1.91 19.54 1.59
CA TRP A 157 -2.03 18.54 0.54
C TRP A 157 -3.38 17.82 0.65
N ALA A 158 -4.04 17.61 -0.47
CA ALA A 158 -5.15 16.68 -0.59
C ALA A 158 -4.60 15.35 -1.11
N ILE A 159 -5.00 14.27 -0.46
CA ILE A 159 -4.59 12.91 -0.83
C ILE A 159 -5.81 12.21 -1.40
N ALA A 160 -5.63 11.54 -2.53
CA ALA A 160 -6.62 10.66 -3.15
C ALA A 160 -5.96 9.34 -3.54
N ALA A 161 -6.38 8.27 -2.91
CA ALA A 161 -6.14 6.92 -3.40
C ALA A 161 -7.26 6.57 -4.38
N GLY A 162 -6.91 5.85 -5.45
CA GLY A 162 -7.85 5.49 -6.50
C GLY A 162 -7.63 4.08 -7.02
N GLU A 163 -8.70 3.51 -7.55
CA GLU A 163 -8.73 2.19 -8.19
C GLU A 163 -8.21 2.29 -9.65
N ALA A 164 -6.99 2.83 -9.80
CA ALA A 164 -6.39 3.06 -11.13
C ALA A 164 -6.18 1.75 -11.93
N GLY A 165 -6.08 0.62 -11.23
CA GLY A 165 -6.03 -0.70 -11.87
C GLY A 165 -7.27 -1.04 -12.68
N HIS A 166 -8.42 -0.50 -12.29
CA HIS A 166 -9.71 -0.74 -12.96
C HIS A 166 -9.95 0.21 -14.16
N MET A 167 -9.05 1.15 -14.43
CA MET A 167 -9.15 1.97 -15.63
C MET A 167 -9.06 1.10 -16.87
N SER A 168 -9.87 1.42 -17.89
CA SER A 168 -9.80 0.75 -19.19
C SER A 168 -8.45 1.01 -19.84
N LEU A 169 -7.85 -0.02 -20.39
CA LEU A 169 -6.64 0.08 -21.19
C LEU A 169 -7.02 0.16 -22.66
N ALA A 170 -6.61 1.22 -23.34
CA ALA A 170 -6.83 1.40 -24.75
C ALA A 170 -5.49 1.21 -25.50
N PRO A 171 -5.35 0.21 -26.38
CA PRO A 171 -4.16 0.07 -27.22
C PRO A 171 -4.05 1.26 -28.19
N THR A 172 -2.84 1.75 -28.39
CA THR A 172 -2.55 2.85 -29.31
C THR A 172 -1.97 2.37 -30.63
N THR A 173 -1.53 1.12 -30.69
CA THR A 173 -1.01 0.48 -31.92
C THR A 173 -1.69 -0.87 -32.16
N ALA A 174 -1.58 -1.38 -33.40
CA ALA A 174 -2.09 -2.70 -33.77
C ALA A 174 -1.38 -3.82 -32.99
N GLU A 175 -0.10 -3.63 -32.71
CA GLU A 175 0.69 -4.58 -31.94
C GLU A 175 0.23 -4.60 -30.48
N GLU A 176 0.03 -3.43 -29.88
CA GLU A 176 -0.56 -3.36 -28.50
C GLU A 176 -1.93 -4.01 -28.46
N ALA A 177 -2.77 -3.79 -29.48
CA ALA A 177 -4.09 -4.42 -29.57
C ALA A 177 -4.00 -5.96 -29.60
N ALA A 178 -3.01 -6.51 -30.29
CA ALA A 178 -2.78 -7.95 -30.33
C ALA A 178 -2.30 -8.49 -28.97
N VAL A 179 -1.44 -7.75 -28.25
CA VAL A 179 -0.92 -8.11 -26.92
C VAL A 179 -2.00 -7.93 -25.85
N PHE A 180 -2.82 -6.88 -25.94
CA PHE A 180 -3.85 -6.53 -24.96
C PHE A 180 -5.14 -7.35 -25.15
N GLY A 181 -5.21 -8.23 -26.13
CA GLY A 181 -6.42 -8.97 -26.46
C GLY A 181 -7.03 -9.79 -25.34
N PHE A 182 -6.29 -10.07 -24.26
CA PHE A 182 -6.78 -10.73 -23.04
C PHE A 182 -7.06 -9.78 -21.86
N GLY A 183 -6.63 -8.51 -21.95
CA GLY A 183 -6.77 -7.52 -20.87
C GLY A 183 -7.75 -6.42 -21.26
N ARG A 184 -8.57 -5.99 -20.30
CA ARG A 184 -9.49 -4.86 -20.45
C ARG A 184 -9.15 -3.69 -19.55
N THR A 185 -8.41 -3.96 -18.49
CA THR A 185 -8.01 -2.98 -17.49
C THR A 185 -6.50 -2.88 -17.38
N VAL A 186 -6.03 -1.81 -16.78
CA VAL A 186 -4.62 -1.61 -16.48
C VAL A 186 -4.07 -2.76 -15.63
N GLU A 187 -4.82 -3.22 -14.64
CA GLU A 187 -4.41 -4.32 -13.75
C GLU A 187 -4.30 -5.66 -14.49
N ASP A 188 -5.15 -5.91 -15.48
CA ASP A 188 -5.07 -7.16 -16.27
C ASP A 188 -3.69 -7.35 -16.92
N LEU A 189 -2.97 -6.27 -17.19
CA LEU A 189 -1.65 -6.27 -17.82
C LEU A 189 -0.51 -5.87 -16.89
N LEU A 190 -0.71 -4.86 -16.06
CA LEU A 190 0.32 -4.23 -15.24
C LEU A 190 0.28 -4.68 -13.76
N SER A 191 -0.28 -5.84 -13.47
CA SER A 191 -0.14 -6.52 -12.18
C SER A 191 0.85 -7.67 -12.27
N GLY A 192 1.22 -8.26 -11.14
CA GLY A 192 2.08 -9.45 -11.11
C GLY A 192 1.51 -10.60 -11.94
N LEU A 193 0.18 -10.83 -11.89
CA LEU A 193 -0.51 -11.81 -12.72
C LEU A 193 -0.55 -11.38 -14.19
N GLY A 194 -0.78 -10.10 -14.46
CA GLY A 194 -0.80 -9.54 -15.82
C GLY A 194 0.55 -9.70 -16.51
N ILE A 195 1.62 -9.30 -15.84
CA ILE A 195 3.01 -9.46 -16.34
C ILE A 195 3.32 -10.93 -16.61
N GLY A 196 2.89 -11.85 -15.73
CA GLY A 196 3.04 -13.29 -15.94
C GLY A 196 2.32 -13.78 -17.21
N ARG A 197 1.10 -13.28 -17.48
CA ARG A 197 0.34 -13.59 -18.71
C ARG A 197 1.02 -13.02 -19.96
N LEU A 198 1.49 -11.77 -19.90
CA LEU A 198 2.25 -11.15 -20.97
C LEU A 198 3.51 -11.97 -21.32
N TYR A 199 4.27 -12.37 -20.29
CA TYR A 199 5.44 -13.22 -20.48
C TYR A 199 5.08 -14.55 -21.12
N ALA A 200 4.04 -15.21 -20.66
CA ALA A 200 3.59 -16.50 -21.20
C ALA A 200 3.11 -16.37 -22.65
N ALA A 201 2.41 -15.29 -23.01
CA ALA A 201 2.01 -15.01 -24.39
C ALA A 201 3.23 -14.79 -25.30
N HIS A 202 4.21 -14.02 -24.84
CA HIS A 202 5.47 -13.81 -25.57
C HIS A 202 6.26 -15.12 -25.78
N ALA A 203 6.37 -15.94 -24.73
CA ALA A 203 7.10 -17.22 -24.77
C ALA A 203 6.46 -18.22 -25.76
N ARG A 204 5.16 -18.12 -26.04
CA ARG A 204 4.46 -18.91 -27.05
C ARG A 204 4.59 -18.36 -28.48
N GLY A 205 5.26 -17.24 -28.66
CA GLY A 205 5.38 -16.56 -29.95
C GLY A 205 4.12 -15.77 -30.36
N GLU A 206 3.18 -15.58 -29.44
CA GLU A 206 1.93 -14.85 -29.67
C GLU A 206 2.09 -13.33 -29.54
N GLY A 207 3.30 -12.87 -29.21
CA GLY A 207 3.59 -11.44 -29.04
C GLY A 207 5.05 -11.09 -29.36
N VAL A 208 5.23 -10.34 -30.42
CA VAL A 208 6.56 -9.92 -30.92
C VAL A 208 7.17 -8.76 -30.11
N LEU A 209 6.52 -8.25 -29.07
CA LEU A 209 6.79 -6.88 -28.60
C LEU A 209 7.37 -6.68 -27.21
N ILE A 210 7.51 -7.71 -26.37
CA ILE A 210 8.05 -7.51 -25.00
C ILE A 210 9.54 -7.13 -25.05
N SER A 211 10.29 -7.55 -26.09
CA SER A 211 11.71 -7.16 -26.24
C SER A 211 11.91 -5.64 -26.32
N ARG A 212 10.98 -4.89 -26.92
CA ARG A 212 11.10 -3.42 -27.04
C ARG A 212 10.66 -2.65 -25.79
N VAL A 213 9.81 -3.22 -24.94
CA VAL A 213 9.37 -2.58 -23.68
C VAL A 213 10.44 -2.70 -22.58
N LEU A 214 11.29 -3.71 -22.66
CA LEU A 214 12.37 -3.92 -21.69
C LEU A 214 13.70 -3.27 -22.09
N GLU A 215 13.80 -2.70 -23.30
CA GLU A 215 15.01 -2.02 -23.81
C GLU A 215 14.98 -0.48 -23.62
N HIS A 216 13.92 0.06 -22.99
CA HIS A 216 13.76 1.47 -22.65
C HIS A 216 13.46 1.62 -21.16
#